data_83d24bb04afba4579f6acc294d4a0bb7
#
_entry.id   83d24bb04afba4579f6acc294d4a0bb7
#
_cell.length_a   1.000
_cell.length_b   1.000
_cell.length_c   1.000
_cell.angle_alpha   90.00
_cell.angle_beta   90.00
_cell.angle_gamma   90.00
#
_symmetry.space_group_name_H-M   'P 1'
#
loop_
_entity.id
_entity.type
_entity.pdbx_description
1 polymer ?
#
loop_
_entity_poly.entity_id
_entity_poly.type
_entity_poly.pdbx_seq_one_letter_code
_entity_poly.pdbx_strand_id
1 'polypeptide(L)'
;EGRWQTVLGKLKEGDYVIIQFGHNDEKTDTVLHTVPGGSFDDNLRKFVGEARGKGAKPILMNSIVRRNYPPAPNTRFQYVYEKEGKILVNSHGEYINSPRKVAQEMNVPFVDMTRLTHELVSKMGPEKSKELFMWVPAGKYARYPKGKTDNTHLNIYGSKVIARIAAEAIAEAVPELAEYIRHYDPEIYVADYKDNKKCAISYTFDDGLEEHYTMVYPQLETLGFKGTFWVCGKIIEYKDANLGKPRMSWKQMKEMSDKGHEISNHSWSHPNLKHLDKEKIREEIDKNDSIILFHTGKKPRTFCYPGNSYDKRVEDITSEGRT
;
A
#
# COMPACT_ATOMS: atom_id res chain seq x y z
N GLU A 1 6.22 -28.70 0.14
CA GLU A 1 7.20 -27.62 0.38
C GLU A 1 7.23 -27.13 1.85
N GLY A 2 6.40 -27.70 2.77
CA GLY A 2 6.39 -27.38 4.19
C GLY A 2 5.95 -25.96 4.59
N ARG A 3 5.51 -25.12 3.64
CA ARG A 3 5.12 -23.72 3.92
C ARG A 3 3.95 -23.61 4.87
N TRP A 4 2.96 -24.49 4.74
CA TRP A 4 1.82 -24.52 5.66
C TRP A 4 2.25 -24.85 7.09
N GLN A 5 3.16 -25.81 7.28
CA GLN A 5 3.69 -26.13 8.60
C GLN A 5 4.43 -24.96 9.23
N THR A 6 5.13 -24.16 8.43
CA THR A 6 5.78 -22.93 8.89
C THR A 6 4.76 -21.89 9.36
N VAL A 7 3.64 -21.72 8.63
CA VAL A 7 2.54 -20.84 9.04
C VAL A 7 1.91 -21.35 10.33
N LEU A 8 1.52 -22.63 10.35
CA LEU A 8 0.88 -23.28 11.47
C LEU A 8 1.70 -23.20 12.77
N GLY A 9 3.03 -23.29 12.66
CA GLY A 9 3.95 -23.14 13.80
C GLY A 9 4.02 -21.72 14.37
N LYS A 10 3.55 -20.71 13.64
CA LYS A 10 3.53 -19.30 14.07
C LYS A 10 2.16 -18.81 14.52
N LEU A 11 1.09 -19.54 14.20
CA LEU A 11 -0.27 -19.16 14.58
C LEU A 11 -0.46 -19.16 16.09
N LYS A 12 -1.18 -18.17 16.56
CA LYS A 12 -1.59 -17.97 17.95
C LYS A 12 -3.10 -17.93 18.05
N GLU A 13 -3.61 -18.14 19.24
CA GLU A 13 -5.02 -17.95 19.55
C GLU A 13 -5.46 -16.54 19.20
N GLY A 14 -6.60 -16.42 18.52
CA GLY A 14 -7.17 -15.15 18.05
C GLY A 14 -6.66 -14.65 16.69
N ASP A 15 -5.59 -15.24 16.12
CA ASP A 15 -5.11 -14.87 14.79
C ASP A 15 -6.15 -15.18 13.70
N TYR A 16 -6.26 -14.34 12.69
CA TYR A 16 -7.04 -14.60 11.49
C TYR A 16 -6.17 -15.22 10.40
N VAL A 17 -6.69 -16.25 9.73
CA VAL A 17 -6.00 -16.94 8.63
C VAL A 17 -6.85 -16.88 7.38
N ILE A 18 -6.41 -16.12 6.39
CA ILE A 18 -7.06 -16.05 5.09
C ILE A 18 -6.49 -17.17 4.21
N ILE A 19 -7.37 -18.05 3.73
CA ILE A 19 -7.01 -19.22 2.92
C ILE A 19 -7.63 -19.05 1.53
N GLN A 20 -6.77 -18.88 0.52
CA GLN A 20 -7.16 -18.75 -0.89
C GLN A 20 -6.28 -19.64 -1.77
N PHE A 21 -6.87 -20.65 -2.39
CA PHE A 21 -6.23 -21.56 -3.33
C PHE A 21 -7.11 -21.80 -4.56
N GLY A 22 -6.61 -22.54 -5.56
CA GLY A 22 -7.34 -22.93 -6.77
C GLY A 22 -6.58 -22.68 -8.07
N HIS A 23 -5.86 -21.55 -8.20
CA HIS A 23 -5.16 -21.20 -9.45
C HIS A 23 -4.13 -22.21 -9.96
N ASN A 24 -3.47 -22.93 -9.06
CA ASN A 24 -2.50 -23.96 -9.42
C ASN A 24 -3.06 -25.36 -9.27
N ASP A 25 -4.06 -25.54 -8.45
CA ASP A 25 -4.74 -26.79 -8.18
C ASP A 25 -5.44 -27.34 -9.43
N GLU A 26 -5.88 -26.49 -10.31
CA GLU A 26 -6.52 -26.86 -11.58
C GLU A 26 -5.56 -27.35 -12.68
N LYS A 27 -4.24 -27.24 -12.48
CA LYS A 27 -3.23 -27.66 -13.47
C LYS A 27 -3.00 -29.16 -13.38
N THR A 28 -3.63 -29.88 -14.29
CA THR A 28 -3.63 -31.36 -14.32
C THR A 28 -2.26 -32.01 -14.57
N ASP A 29 -1.30 -31.24 -15.09
CA ASP A 29 0.05 -31.68 -15.44
C ASP A 29 1.10 -31.41 -14.34
N THR A 30 0.66 -31.03 -13.14
CA THR A 30 1.55 -30.69 -12.02
C THR A 30 1.29 -31.52 -10.78
N VAL A 31 2.30 -31.64 -9.92
CA VAL A 31 2.19 -32.27 -8.58
C VAL A 31 1.29 -31.48 -7.62
N LEU A 32 0.86 -30.26 -8.03
CA LEU A 32 -0.02 -29.41 -7.27
C LEU A 32 -1.50 -29.67 -7.57
N HIS A 33 -1.80 -30.50 -8.58
CA HIS A 33 -3.16 -30.81 -9.00
C HIS A 33 -3.97 -31.46 -7.87
N THR A 34 -5.15 -30.94 -7.65
CA THR A 34 -6.16 -31.48 -6.74
C THR A 34 -7.52 -31.47 -7.43
N VAL A 35 -8.50 -32.21 -6.89
CA VAL A 35 -9.81 -32.39 -7.52
C VAL A 35 -10.90 -31.76 -6.68
N PRO A 36 -11.73 -30.82 -7.25
CA PRO A 36 -12.91 -30.28 -6.59
C PRO A 36 -13.90 -31.40 -6.20
N GLY A 37 -14.47 -31.30 -4.99
CA GLY A 37 -15.31 -32.36 -4.42
C GLY A 37 -14.54 -33.55 -3.85
N GLY A 38 -13.21 -33.55 -3.97
CA GLY A 38 -12.28 -34.56 -3.44
C GLY A 38 -11.08 -33.91 -2.77
N SER A 39 -9.87 -34.19 -3.24
CA SER A 39 -8.62 -33.76 -2.60
C SER A 39 -8.48 -32.24 -2.41
N PHE A 40 -9.09 -31.41 -3.26
CA PHE A 40 -9.10 -29.96 -3.06
C PHE A 40 -9.92 -29.57 -1.82
N ASP A 41 -11.14 -30.10 -1.71
CA ASP A 41 -12.02 -29.85 -0.57
C ASP A 41 -11.41 -30.41 0.73
N ASP A 42 -10.79 -31.59 0.67
CA ASP A 42 -10.13 -32.22 1.82
C ASP A 42 -8.97 -31.38 2.33
N ASN A 43 -8.16 -30.81 1.43
CA ASN A 43 -7.09 -29.90 1.79
C ASN A 43 -7.63 -28.62 2.46
N LEU A 44 -8.72 -28.06 1.96
CA LEU A 44 -9.35 -26.87 2.58
C LEU A 44 -9.86 -27.21 4.00
N ARG A 45 -10.54 -28.35 4.17
CA ARG A 45 -11.00 -28.82 5.50
C ARG A 45 -9.82 -29.01 6.46
N LYS A 46 -8.74 -29.59 5.98
CA LYS A 46 -7.50 -29.76 6.76
C LYS A 46 -6.95 -28.41 7.22
N PHE A 47 -6.78 -27.44 6.31
CA PHE A 47 -6.26 -26.12 6.67
C PHE A 47 -7.14 -25.40 7.69
N VAL A 48 -8.45 -25.47 7.52
CA VAL A 48 -9.43 -24.90 8.47
C VAL A 48 -9.31 -25.60 9.85
N GLY A 49 -9.29 -26.92 9.87
CA GLY A 49 -9.21 -27.70 11.11
C GLY A 49 -7.90 -27.47 11.87
N GLU A 50 -6.77 -27.46 11.17
CA GLU A 50 -5.46 -27.24 11.78
C GLU A 50 -5.30 -25.80 12.29
N ALA A 51 -5.83 -24.79 11.57
CA ALA A 51 -5.86 -23.39 12.03
C ALA A 51 -6.69 -23.27 13.32
N ARG A 52 -7.90 -23.84 13.35
CA ARG A 52 -8.75 -23.89 14.56
C ARG A 52 -8.10 -24.61 15.72
N GLY A 53 -7.35 -25.68 15.45
CA GLY A 53 -6.58 -26.41 16.47
C GLY A 53 -5.50 -25.55 17.15
N LYS A 54 -5.13 -24.40 16.56
CA LYS A 54 -4.25 -23.38 17.13
C LYS A 54 -5.01 -22.21 17.77
N GLY A 55 -6.34 -22.27 17.86
CA GLY A 55 -7.18 -21.17 18.32
C GLY A 55 -7.31 -20.02 17.31
N ALA A 56 -6.84 -20.20 16.05
CA ALA A 56 -6.96 -19.21 15.01
C ALA A 56 -8.33 -19.25 14.32
N LYS A 57 -8.71 -18.15 13.70
CA LYS A 57 -9.99 -17.92 13.02
C LYS A 57 -9.79 -17.97 11.49
N PRO A 58 -10.06 -19.07 10.80
CA PRO A 58 -9.91 -19.19 9.36
C PRO A 58 -11.02 -18.47 8.61
N ILE A 59 -10.65 -17.88 7.46
CA ILE A 59 -11.55 -17.27 6.47
C ILE A 59 -11.23 -17.91 5.12
N LEU A 60 -12.21 -18.46 4.44
CA LEU A 60 -12.03 -19.03 3.10
C LEU A 60 -12.36 -18.02 2.02
N MET A 61 -11.57 -18.03 0.95
CA MET A 61 -11.80 -17.26 -0.28
C MET A 61 -11.67 -18.18 -1.49
N ASN A 62 -12.46 -17.92 -2.53
CA ASN A 62 -12.20 -18.49 -3.85
C ASN A 62 -11.24 -17.63 -4.67
N SER A 63 -10.79 -18.15 -5.82
CA SER A 63 -9.82 -17.49 -6.71
C SER A 63 -10.39 -16.21 -7.33
N ILE A 64 -9.53 -15.21 -7.54
CA ILE A 64 -9.86 -14.07 -8.41
C ILE A 64 -9.95 -14.55 -9.86
N VAL A 65 -10.71 -13.84 -10.71
CA VAL A 65 -10.84 -14.21 -12.12
C VAL A 65 -9.55 -13.97 -12.90
N ARG A 66 -9.36 -14.76 -13.95
CA ARG A 66 -8.45 -14.41 -15.04
C ARG A 66 -9.15 -13.49 -16.03
N ARG A 67 -8.42 -12.63 -16.69
CA ARG A 67 -8.94 -11.80 -17.77
C ARG A 67 -9.12 -12.66 -19.03
N ASN A 68 -10.18 -13.45 -19.05
CA ASN A 68 -10.47 -14.42 -20.11
C ASN A 68 -11.68 -13.98 -20.93
N TYR A 69 -11.45 -13.44 -22.13
CA TYR A 69 -12.45 -13.02 -23.10
C TYR A 69 -12.33 -13.86 -24.38
N PRO A 70 -12.82 -15.10 -24.40
CA PRO A 70 -12.74 -15.95 -25.58
C PRO A 70 -13.65 -15.44 -26.69
N PRO A 71 -13.35 -15.77 -27.96
CA PRO A 71 -14.22 -15.43 -29.12
C PRO A 71 -15.61 -16.06 -29.01
N ALA A 72 -15.69 -17.30 -28.49
CA ALA A 72 -16.92 -18.03 -28.23
C ALA A 72 -16.93 -18.52 -26.78
N PRO A 73 -17.53 -17.76 -25.86
CA PRO A 73 -17.48 -18.09 -24.45
C PRO A 73 -18.32 -19.32 -24.12
N ASN A 74 -17.83 -20.11 -23.16
CA ASN A 74 -18.60 -21.21 -22.59
C ASN A 74 -19.55 -20.65 -21.52
N THR A 75 -20.83 -20.61 -21.81
CA THR A 75 -21.86 -19.98 -20.96
C THR A 75 -22.34 -20.82 -19.78
N ARG A 76 -21.77 -22.02 -19.54
CA ARG A 76 -22.17 -22.85 -18.38
C ARG A 76 -21.64 -22.32 -17.02
N PHE A 77 -20.86 -21.26 -17.01
CA PHE A 77 -20.40 -20.62 -15.77
C PHE A 77 -21.48 -19.69 -15.20
N GLN A 78 -21.55 -19.62 -13.89
CA GLN A 78 -22.60 -18.91 -13.15
C GLN A 78 -22.56 -17.39 -13.35
N TYR A 79 -21.39 -16.80 -13.54
CA TYR A 79 -21.20 -15.36 -13.67
C TYR A 79 -20.71 -15.03 -15.08
N VAL A 80 -21.61 -14.48 -15.90
CA VAL A 80 -21.31 -14.10 -17.29
C VAL A 80 -21.85 -12.69 -17.52
N TYR A 81 -20.99 -11.77 -17.92
CA TYR A 81 -21.36 -10.40 -18.26
C TYR A 81 -20.82 -10.05 -19.64
N GLU A 82 -21.67 -9.43 -20.45
CA GLU A 82 -21.26 -8.94 -21.77
C GLU A 82 -20.82 -7.49 -21.70
N LYS A 83 -19.70 -7.18 -22.30
CA LYS A 83 -19.21 -5.82 -22.52
C LYS A 83 -18.47 -5.74 -23.84
N GLU A 84 -18.77 -4.73 -24.65
CA GLU A 84 -18.15 -4.53 -25.97
C GLU A 84 -18.30 -5.77 -26.88
N GLY A 85 -19.46 -6.43 -26.82
CA GLY A 85 -19.71 -7.67 -27.58
C GLY A 85 -18.86 -8.87 -27.15
N LYS A 86 -18.23 -8.81 -25.97
CA LYS A 86 -17.41 -9.90 -25.42
C LYS A 86 -17.84 -10.25 -24.01
N ILE A 87 -17.77 -11.52 -23.70
CA ILE A 87 -18.16 -12.07 -22.38
C ILE A 87 -16.90 -12.50 -21.65
N LEU A 88 -16.73 -12.02 -20.42
CA LEU A 88 -15.71 -12.51 -19.50
C LEU A 88 -16.14 -13.90 -18.98
N VAL A 89 -15.31 -14.89 -19.19
CA VAL A 89 -15.57 -16.26 -18.75
C VAL A 89 -14.67 -16.62 -17.57
N ASN A 90 -15.27 -17.14 -16.51
CA ASN A 90 -14.55 -17.74 -15.43
C ASN A 90 -13.92 -19.06 -15.86
N SER A 91 -12.61 -19.14 -15.84
CA SER A 91 -11.84 -20.30 -16.30
C SER A 91 -11.44 -21.29 -15.21
N HIS A 92 -11.89 -21.08 -13.95
CA HIS A 92 -11.49 -21.94 -12.82
C HIS A 92 -12.43 -23.15 -12.61
N GLY A 93 -13.52 -23.27 -13.39
CA GLY A 93 -14.45 -24.39 -13.22
C GLY A 93 -14.98 -24.53 -11.80
N GLU A 94 -15.09 -25.76 -11.31
CA GLU A 94 -15.64 -26.05 -9.98
C GLU A 94 -14.75 -25.63 -8.81
N TYR A 95 -13.49 -25.26 -9.05
CA TYR A 95 -12.59 -24.76 -7.98
C TYR A 95 -13.11 -23.49 -7.30
N ILE A 96 -14.01 -22.73 -7.93
CA ILE A 96 -14.64 -21.56 -7.30
C ILE A 96 -15.73 -21.95 -6.30
N ASN A 97 -16.34 -23.13 -6.44
CA ASN A 97 -17.46 -23.60 -5.62
C ASN A 97 -16.99 -24.32 -4.37
N SER A 98 -15.88 -25.06 -4.42
CA SER A 98 -15.32 -25.82 -3.31
C SER A 98 -15.05 -24.99 -2.05
N PRO A 99 -14.41 -23.79 -2.10
CA PRO A 99 -14.19 -23.00 -0.90
C PRO A 99 -15.49 -22.54 -0.23
N ARG A 100 -16.52 -22.19 -1.02
CA ARG A 100 -17.85 -21.85 -0.51
C ARG A 100 -18.50 -23.03 0.21
N LYS A 101 -18.48 -24.21 -0.43
CA LYS A 101 -19.04 -25.43 0.12
C LYS A 101 -18.37 -25.81 1.45
N VAL A 102 -17.04 -25.85 1.48
CA VAL A 102 -16.28 -26.18 2.69
C VAL A 102 -16.50 -25.12 3.79
N ALA A 103 -16.62 -23.84 3.43
CA ALA A 103 -16.93 -22.78 4.39
C ALA A 103 -18.28 -23.00 5.06
N GLN A 104 -19.32 -23.38 4.29
CA GLN A 104 -20.65 -23.73 4.83
C GLN A 104 -20.59 -24.98 5.71
N GLU A 105 -19.94 -26.06 5.25
CA GLU A 105 -19.78 -27.30 6.01
C GLU A 105 -19.09 -27.09 7.35
N MET A 106 -18.04 -26.28 7.37
CA MET A 106 -17.22 -26.06 8.54
C MET A 106 -17.62 -24.80 9.35
N ASN A 107 -18.68 -24.12 8.93
CA ASN A 107 -19.12 -22.86 9.55
C ASN A 107 -18.00 -21.86 9.75
N VAL A 108 -17.32 -21.47 8.65
CA VAL A 108 -16.31 -20.40 8.59
C VAL A 108 -16.75 -19.30 7.64
N PRO A 109 -16.29 -18.03 7.87
CA PRO A 109 -16.55 -16.96 6.93
C PRO A 109 -16.04 -17.26 5.53
N PHE A 110 -16.79 -16.84 4.52
CA PHE A 110 -16.44 -17.00 3.11
C PHE A 110 -16.50 -15.66 2.37
N VAL A 111 -15.48 -15.38 1.56
CA VAL A 111 -15.40 -14.20 0.69
C VAL A 111 -15.36 -14.65 -0.76
N ASP A 112 -16.37 -14.23 -1.55
CA ASP A 112 -16.51 -14.57 -2.96
C ASP A 112 -15.68 -13.65 -3.85
N MET A 113 -14.38 -13.85 -3.85
CA MET A 113 -13.46 -13.05 -4.69
C MET A 113 -13.70 -13.28 -6.19
N THR A 114 -14.15 -14.47 -6.58
CA THR A 114 -14.50 -14.75 -7.99
C THR A 114 -15.61 -13.82 -8.46
N ARG A 115 -16.71 -13.73 -7.73
CA ARG A 115 -17.83 -12.84 -8.08
C ARG A 115 -17.39 -11.37 -8.11
N LEU A 116 -16.75 -10.90 -7.05
CA LEU A 116 -16.34 -9.49 -6.93
C LEU A 116 -15.37 -9.05 -8.03
N THR A 117 -14.38 -9.89 -8.33
CA THR A 117 -13.42 -9.57 -9.39
C THR A 117 -13.98 -9.78 -10.78
N HIS A 118 -14.92 -10.72 -10.97
CA HIS A 118 -15.64 -10.87 -12.22
C HIS A 118 -16.48 -9.63 -12.55
N GLU A 119 -17.21 -9.11 -11.57
CA GLU A 119 -18.00 -7.87 -11.72
C GLU A 119 -17.10 -6.68 -12.09
N LEU A 120 -15.98 -6.50 -11.40
CA LEU A 120 -15.00 -5.44 -11.69
C LEU A 120 -14.45 -5.56 -13.11
N VAL A 121 -13.89 -6.72 -13.46
CA VAL A 121 -13.20 -6.92 -14.75
C VAL A 121 -14.19 -6.82 -15.90
N SER A 122 -15.40 -7.36 -15.74
CA SER A 122 -16.48 -7.26 -16.74
C SER A 122 -16.94 -5.81 -16.92
N LYS A 123 -17.13 -5.06 -15.83
CA LYS A 123 -17.48 -3.63 -15.88
C LYS A 123 -16.42 -2.80 -16.59
N MET A 124 -15.15 -3.11 -16.40
CA MET A 124 -14.03 -2.45 -17.10
C MET A 124 -14.00 -2.80 -18.59
N GLY A 125 -14.40 -4.01 -18.96
CA GLY A 125 -14.38 -4.52 -20.32
C GLY A 125 -12.99 -5.01 -20.77
N PRO A 126 -12.90 -5.56 -22.00
CA PRO A 126 -11.70 -6.26 -22.47
C PRO A 126 -10.47 -5.37 -22.61
N GLU A 127 -10.61 -4.10 -22.95
CA GLU A 127 -9.46 -3.23 -23.13
C GLU A 127 -8.99 -2.61 -21.81
N LYS A 128 -9.90 -1.96 -21.08
CA LYS A 128 -9.53 -1.25 -19.83
C LYS A 128 -9.06 -2.21 -18.73
N SER A 129 -9.59 -3.42 -18.67
CA SER A 129 -9.17 -4.41 -17.67
C SER A 129 -7.69 -4.85 -17.79
N LYS A 130 -7.02 -4.60 -18.94
CA LYS A 130 -5.57 -4.80 -19.08
C LYS A 130 -4.77 -4.03 -18.05
N GLU A 131 -5.28 -2.87 -17.59
CA GLU A 131 -4.64 -2.02 -16.59
C GLU A 131 -4.46 -2.73 -15.23
N LEU A 132 -5.26 -3.73 -14.92
CA LEU A 132 -5.15 -4.51 -13.68
C LEU A 132 -4.09 -5.62 -13.76
N PHE A 133 -3.79 -6.10 -14.96
CA PHE A 133 -2.96 -7.29 -15.19
C PHE A 133 -1.57 -6.95 -15.73
N MET A 134 -0.69 -7.97 -15.80
CA MET A 134 0.69 -7.80 -16.27
C MET A 134 0.75 -7.65 -17.81
N TRP A 135 0.13 -6.58 -18.30
CA TRP A 135 0.23 -6.13 -19.69
C TRP A 135 1.28 -5.03 -19.78
N VAL A 136 2.45 -5.38 -20.29
CA VAL A 136 3.64 -4.52 -20.35
C VAL A 136 4.03 -4.32 -21.81
N PRO A 137 4.02 -3.06 -22.32
CA PRO A 137 4.52 -2.75 -23.65
C PRO A 137 6.00 -3.11 -23.81
N ALA A 138 6.40 -3.50 -25.02
CA ALA A 138 7.80 -3.76 -25.35
C ALA A 138 8.66 -2.53 -25.05
N GLY A 139 9.86 -2.74 -24.50
CA GLY A 139 10.82 -1.68 -24.19
C GLY A 139 10.50 -0.85 -22.96
N LYS A 140 9.35 -1.06 -22.28
CA LYS A 140 8.99 -0.26 -21.09
C LYS A 140 9.86 -0.58 -19.87
N TYR A 141 10.22 -1.85 -19.68
CA TYR A 141 11.07 -2.29 -18.56
C TYR A 141 12.17 -3.22 -19.05
N ALA A 142 13.38 -3.07 -18.53
CA ALA A 142 14.53 -3.91 -18.87
C ALA A 142 14.26 -5.41 -18.66
N ARG A 143 13.47 -5.78 -17.64
CA ARG A 143 13.06 -7.17 -17.36
C ARG A 143 12.15 -7.77 -18.44
N TYR A 144 11.43 -6.92 -19.19
CA TYR A 144 10.48 -7.33 -20.22
C TYR A 144 10.77 -6.60 -21.54
N PRO A 145 11.94 -6.84 -22.19
CA PRO A 145 12.33 -6.09 -23.38
C PRO A 145 11.37 -6.29 -24.57
N LYS A 146 10.73 -7.46 -24.65
CA LYS A 146 9.71 -7.80 -25.66
C LYS A 146 8.27 -7.51 -25.19
N GLY A 147 8.11 -6.87 -24.01
CA GLY A 147 6.82 -6.72 -23.36
C GLY A 147 6.36 -8.00 -22.65
N LYS A 148 5.16 -7.96 -22.08
CA LYS A 148 4.49 -9.11 -21.47
C LYS A 148 2.98 -9.00 -21.66
N THR A 149 2.33 -10.09 -22.02
CA THR A 149 0.88 -10.23 -22.06
C THR A 149 0.49 -11.34 -21.10
N ASP A 150 -0.08 -10.97 -19.96
CA ASP A 150 -0.45 -11.93 -18.92
C ASP A 150 -1.83 -11.57 -18.36
N ASN A 151 -2.76 -12.45 -18.55
CA ASN A 151 -4.16 -12.30 -18.14
C ASN A 151 -4.46 -12.91 -16.75
N THR A 152 -3.44 -13.39 -16.05
CA THR A 152 -3.57 -14.08 -14.77
C THR A 152 -2.98 -13.28 -13.61
N HIS A 153 -1.76 -12.76 -13.79
CA HIS A 153 -1.05 -12.07 -12.73
C HIS A 153 -1.36 -10.57 -12.74
N LEU A 154 -1.67 -10.05 -11.56
CA LEU A 154 -1.92 -8.62 -11.35
C LEU A 154 -0.61 -7.82 -11.41
N ASN A 155 -0.67 -6.61 -11.91
CA ASN A 155 0.37 -5.61 -11.70
C ASN A 155 0.18 -4.90 -10.33
N ILE A 156 1.03 -3.93 -10.00
CA ILE A 156 0.97 -3.20 -8.72
C ILE A 156 -0.38 -2.48 -8.55
N TYR A 157 -0.88 -1.83 -9.60
CA TYR A 157 -2.17 -1.14 -9.55
C TYR A 157 -3.32 -2.14 -9.34
N GLY A 158 -3.39 -3.19 -10.15
CA GLY A 158 -4.39 -4.23 -10.02
C GLY A 158 -4.37 -4.91 -8.64
N SER A 159 -3.17 -5.17 -8.10
CA SER A 159 -3.03 -5.74 -6.76
C SER A 159 -3.63 -4.83 -5.68
N LYS A 160 -3.43 -3.51 -5.76
CA LYS A 160 -4.01 -2.55 -4.82
C LYS A 160 -5.54 -2.51 -4.93
N VAL A 161 -6.07 -2.48 -6.16
CA VAL A 161 -7.52 -2.47 -6.40
C VAL A 161 -8.18 -3.74 -5.84
N ILE A 162 -7.61 -4.91 -6.17
CA ILE A 162 -8.17 -6.19 -5.71
C ILE A 162 -8.00 -6.36 -4.19
N ALA A 163 -6.87 -5.93 -3.61
CA ALA A 163 -6.66 -5.99 -2.16
C ALA A 163 -7.69 -5.13 -1.39
N ARG A 164 -8.07 -3.97 -1.94
CA ARG A 164 -9.12 -3.14 -1.36
C ARG A 164 -10.48 -3.85 -1.38
N ILE A 165 -10.86 -4.41 -2.52
CA ILE A 165 -12.10 -5.18 -2.64
C ILE A 165 -12.12 -6.36 -1.64
N ALA A 166 -10.98 -7.07 -1.52
CA ALA A 166 -10.85 -8.15 -0.56
C ALA A 166 -11.01 -7.66 0.89
N ALA A 167 -10.38 -6.53 1.24
CA ALA A 167 -10.46 -5.97 2.60
C ALA A 167 -11.90 -5.57 2.95
N GLU A 168 -12.59 -4.87 2.06
CA GLU A 168 -13.99 -4.49 2.24
C GLU A 168 -14.89 -5.73 2.41
N ALA A 169 -14.71 -6.76 1.58
CA ALA A 169 -15.48 -7.99 1.64
C ALA A 169 -15.15 -8.85 2.90
N ILE A 170 -13.91 -8.79 3.41
CA ILE A 170 -13.55 -9.41 4.69
C ILE A 170 -14.27 -8.70 5.85
N ALA A 171 -14.33 -7.36 5.85
CA ALA A 171 -15.04 -6.61 6.88
C ALA A 171 -16.55 -6.92 6.89
N GLU A 172 -17.11 -7.15 5.71
CA GLU A 172 -18.53 -7.54 5.55
C GLU A 172 -18.77 -8.96 6.11
N ALA A 173 -17.85 -9.90 5.81
CA ALA A 173 -17.94 -11.28 6.26
C ALA A 173 -17.55 -11.48 7.75
N VAL A 174 -16.70 -10.61 8.29
CA VAL A 174 -16.16 -10.65 9.65
C VAL A 174 -16.14 -9.21 10.21
N PRO A 175 -17.31 -8.74 10.75
CA PRO A 175 -17.47 -7.34 11.17
C PRO A 175 -16.44 -6.84 12.19
N GLU A 176 -15.92 -7.73 13.06
CA GLU A 176 -14.87 -7.39 14.01
C GLU A 176 -13.53 -6.97 13.35
N LEU A 177 -13.34 -7.26 12.06
CA LEU A 177 -12.17 -6.81 11.32
C LEU A 177 -12.37 -5.44 10.65
N ALA A 178 -13.57 -4.89 10.66
CA ALA A 178 -13.86 -3.60 10.01
C ALA A 178 -13.03 -2.45 10.60
N GLU A 179 -12.78 -2.45 11.91
CA GLU A 179 -11.99 -1.42 12.58
C GLU A 179 -10.49 -1.42 12.18
N TYR A 180 -9.99 -2.55 11.66
CA TYR A 180 -8.60 -2.69 11.21
C TYR A 180 -8.42 -2.34 9.73
N ILE A 181 -9.52 -2.12 9.00
CA ILE A 181 -9.44 -1.74 7.59
C ILE A 181 -9.14 -0.26 7.49
N ARG A 182 -7.97 0.04 6.98
CA ARG A 182 -7.61 1.41 6.65
C ARG A 182 -8.40 1.82 5.41
N HIS A 183 -9.29 2.78 5.56
CA HIS A 183 -9.91 3.44 4.41
C HIS A 183 -8.83 4.24 3.68
N TYR A 184 -8.26 3.60 2.69
CA TYR A 184 -7.35 4.27 1.79
C TYR A 184 -8.17 5.18 0.89
N ASP A 185 -7.91 6.48 0.93
CA ASP A 185 -8.58 7.42 0.04
C ASP A 185 -8.38 6.98 -1.42
N PRO A 186 -9.46 6.68 -2.18
CA PRO A 186 -9.34 6.27 -3.56
C PRO A 186 -8.76 7.37 -4.47
N GLU A 187 -8.69 8.60 -3.98
CA GLU A 187 -8.09 9.72 -4.69
C GLU A 187 -6.57 9.83 -4.55
N ILE A 188 -5.92 8.99 -3.72
CA ILE A 188 -4.47 8.83 -3.80
C ILE A 188 -4.14 7.97 -5.03
N TYR A 189 -4.35 8.54 -6.20
CA TYR A 189 -3.70 8.06 -7.42
C TYR A 189 -2.27 8.60 -7.44
N VAL A 190 -1.38 7.85 -8.05
CA VAL A 190 -0.06 8.38 -8.41
C VAL A 190 -0.32 9.46 -9.46
N ALA A 191 -0.37 10.72 -9.01
CA ALA A 191 -0.43 11.85 -9.92
C ALA A 191 0.76 11.76 -10.88
N ASP A 192 0.54 12.10 -12.12
CA ASP A 192 1.63 12.27 -13.06
C ASP A 192 2.63 13.27 -12.46
N TYR A 193 3.91 12.90 -12.46
CA TYR A 193 4.92 13.82 -11.97
C TYR A 193 4.91 15.10 -12.80
N LYS A 194 5.16 16.23 -12.15
CA LYS A 194 5.20 17.53 -12.80
C LYS A 194 5.95 17.43 -14.13
N ASP A 195 5.36 18.02 -15.16
CA ASP A 195 5.89 18.06 -16.54
C ASP A 195 6.03 16.67 -17.19
N ASN A 196 5.14 15.71 -16.88
CA ASN A 196 5.15 14.34 -17.40
C ASN A 196 6.47 13.59 -17.16
N LYS A 197 7.17 13.91 -16.08
CA LYS A 197 8.42 13.22 -15.73
C LYS A 197 8.15 11.75 -15.41
N LYS A 198 9.07 10.88 -15.78
CA LYS A 198 8.95 9.42 -15.57
C LYS A 198 9.16 9.00 -14.11
N CYS A 199 9.80 9.82 -13.30
CA CYS A 199 10.03 9.61 -11.88
C CYS A 199 10.20 10.94 -11.16
N ALA A 200 10.03 10.91 -9.83
CA ALA A 200 10.42 12.00 -8.93
C ALA A 200 11.31 11.42 -7.84
N ILE A 201 12.27 12.19 -7.40
CA ILE A 201 13.16 11.88 -6.28
C ILE A 201 13.01 13.02 -5.27
N SER A 202 12.72 12.68 -4.01
CA SER A 202 12.73 13.63 -2.90
C SER A 202 14.08 13.52 -2.17
N TYR A 203 14.83 14.58 -2.17
CA TYR A 203 16.02 14.72 -1.33
C TYR A 203 15.64 15.40 -0.03
N THR A 204 15.81 14.70 1.10
CA THR A 204 15.34 15.12 2.41
C THR A 204 16.46 15.05 3.45
N PHE A 205 16.53 16.08 4.31
CA PHE A 205 17.62 16.24 5.27
C PHE A 205 17.07 16.79 6.58
N ASP A 206 17.34 16.10 7.68
CA ASP A 206 16.79 16.41 8.99
C ASP A 206 17.78 17.21 9.85
N ASP A 207 17.29 17.84 10.93
CA ASP A 207 18.04 18.48 12.00
C ASP A 207 18.81 19.76 11.67
N GLY A 208 18.83 20.21 10.44
CA GLY A 208 19.49 21.45 10.04
C GLY A 208 21.01 21.47 10.27
N LEU A 209 21.73 20.38 10.01
CA LEU A 209 23.18 20.25 10.16
C LEU A 209 23.93 21.25 9.26
N GLU A 210 25.09 21.75 9.70
CA GLU A 210 25.93 22.66 8.90
C GLU A 210 26.39 22.02 7.58
N GLU A 211 26.64 20.71 7.58
CA GLU A 211 27.01 19.96 6.37
C GLU A 211 25.92 20.01 5.29
N HIS A 212 24.67 20.24 5.65
CA HIS A 212 23.61 20.42 4.66
C HIS A 212 23.82 21.67 3.81
N TYR A 213 24.37 22.74 4.38
CA TYR A 213 24.71 23.95 3.64
C TYR A 213 26.10 23.86 2.98
N THR A 214 27.10 23.34 3.69
CA THR A 214 28.49 23.37 3.21
C THR A 214 28.81 22.29 2.20
N MET A 215 28.10 21.16 2.22
CA MET A 215 28.35 20.00 1.35
C MET A 215 27.19 19.67 0.44
N VAL A 216 25.96 19.56 0.97
CA VAL A 216 24.80 19.07 0.24
C VAL A 216 24.25 20.13 -0.71
N TYR A 217 23.99 21.34 -0.20
CA TYR A 217 23.40 22.43 -0.97
C TYR A 217 24.16 22.76 -2.25
N PRO A 218 25.51 22.93 -2.23
CA PRO A 218 26.25 23.21 -3.47
C PRO A 218 26.16 22.09 -4.51
N GLN A 219 26.11 20.83 -4.07
CA GLN A 219 25.97 19.70 -4.99
C GLN A 219 24.57 19.68 -5.63
N LEU A 220 23.50 19.90 -4.84
CA LEU A 220 22.15 19.97 -5.38
C LEU A 220 22.00 21.13 -6.38
N GLU A 221 22.58 22.30 -6.10
CA GLU A 221 22.58 23.43 -7.03
C GLU A 221 23.34 23.12 -8.32
N THR A 222 24.49 22.50 -8.22
CA THR A 222 25.31 22.09 -9.40
C THR A 222 24.54 21.12 -10.29
N LEU A 223 23.75 20.21 -9.69
CA LEU A 223 22.97 19.20 -10.42
C LEU A 223 21.57 19.69 -10.83
N GLY A 224 21.20 20.91 -10.45
CA GLY A 224 19.86 21.47 -10.74
C GLY A 224 18.74 20.82 -9.93
N PHE A 225 19.05 20.15 -8.83
CA PHE A 225 18.07 19.55 -7.94
C PHE A 225 17.70 20.47 -6.77
N LYS A 226 16.50 20.23 -6.21
CA LYS A 226 16.06 20.90 -4.98
C LYS A 226 15.82 19.86 -3.90
N GLY A 227 16.06 20.25 -2.64
CA GLY A 227 15.86 19.40 -1.46
C GLY A 227 14.96 20.06 -0.44
N THR A 228 14.42 19.26 0.46
CA THR A 228 13.69 19.69 1.66
C THR A 228 14.55 19.49 2.89
N PHE A 229 14.70 20.53 3.68
CA PHE A 229 15.49 20.56 4.91
C PHE A 229 14.58 20.81 6.10
N TRP A 230 14.34 19.79 6.90
CA TRP A 230 13.51 19.89 8.10
C TRP A 230 14.36 20.31 9.28
N VAL A 231 13.95 21.38 9.93
CA VAL A 231 14.75 22.04 10.97
C VAL A 231 13.99 22.18 12.29
N CYS A 232 14.73 22.11 13.38
CA CYS A 232 14.23 22.33 14.73
C CYS A 232 14.66 23.71 15.20
N GLY A 233 13.75 24.67 15.28
CA GLY A 233 14.06 26.07 15.58
C GLY A 233 14.77 26.27 16.91
N LYS A 234 14.40 25.55 17.96
CA LYS A 234 15.06 25.62 19.28
C LYS A 234 16.55 25.29 19.21
N ILE A 235 16.89 24.23 18.46
CA ILE A 235 18.27 23.77 18.32
C ILE A 235 19.13 24.82 17.60
N ILE A 236 18.54 25.50 16.61
CA ILE A 236 19.21 26.54 15.83
C ILE A 236 19.34 27.84 16.64
N GLU A 237 18.29 28.26 17.33
CA GLU A 237 18.28 29.50 18.12
C GLU A 237 19.26 29.43 19.30
N TYR A 238 19.23 28.34 20.05
CA TYR A 238 20.00 28.25 21.29
C TYR A 238 21.38 27.64 21.13
N LYS A 239 21.76 27.22 19.90
CA LYS A 239 23.09 26.61 19.59
C LYS A 239 23.50 25.64 20.67
N ASP A 240 22.59 24.71 21.01
CA ASP A 240 22.80 23.78 22.12
C ASP A 240 24.08 22.95 21.87
N ALA A 241 25.16 23.37 22.54
CA ALA A 241 26.46 22.75 22.45
C ALA A 241 26.49 21.26 22.86
N ASN A 242 25.42 20.81 23.56
CA ASN A 242 25.28 19.41 23.98
C ASN A 242 24.85 18.48 22.86
N LEU A 243 24.40 18.99 21.71
CA LEU A 243 24.06 18.18 20.53
C LEU A 243 25.21 17.92 19.58
N GLY A 244 26.41 18.32 19.93
CA GLY A 244 27.69 17.83 19.38
C GLY A 244 27.99 18.13 17.91
N LYS A 245 27.07 18.75 17.15
CA LYS A 245 27.26 19.05 15.73
C LYS A 245 26.86 20.49 15.40
N PRO A 246 27.64 21.20 14.58
CA PRO A 246 27.27 22.52 14.09
C PRO A 246 25.95 22.51 13.32
N ARG A 247 25.20 23.59 13.40
CA ARG A 247 23.92 23.78 12.70
C ARG A 247 24.01 24.94 11.71
N MET A 248 23.20 24.84 10.65
CA MET A 248 23.01 25.95 9.73
C MET A 248 22.50 27.20 10.45
N SER A 249 22.96 28.36 10.02
CA SER A 249 22.37 29.64 10.45
C SER A 249 21.10 29.95 9.67
N TRP A 250 20.21 30.78 10.23
CA TRP A 250 19.02 31.28 9.55
C TRP A 250 19.36 32.01 8.25
N LYS A 251 20.50 32.70 8.19
CA LYS A 251 20.99 33.36 6.96
C LYS A 251 21.26 32.35 5.84
N GLN A 252 21.91 31.24 6.17
CA GLN A 252 22.17 30.14 5.20
C GLN A 252 20.85 29.51 4.74
N MET A 253 19.94 29.21 5.66
CA MET A 253 18.63 28.67 5.33
C MET A 253 17.77 29.64 4.48
N LYS A 254 17.86 30.94 4.73
CA LYS A 254 17.22 31.96 3.90
C LYS A 254 17.74 31.91 2.47
N GLU A 255 19.06 31.87 2.31
CA GLU A 255 19.71 31.75 0.99
C GLU A 255 19.23 30.50 0.24
N MET A 256 19.25 29.33 0.89
CA MET A 256 18.76 28.08 0.31
C MET A 256 17.28 28.18 -0.08
N SER A 257 16.45 28.79 0.77
CA SER A 257 15.03 29.01 0.52
C SER A 257 14.80 29.93 -0.68
N ASP A 258 15.59 31.00 -0.84
CA ASP A 258 15.51 31.92 -1.98
C ASP A 258 15.91 31.23 -3.31
N LYS A 259 16.79 30.24 -3.24
CA LYS A 259 17.18 29.39 -4.36
C LYS A 259 16.16 28.26 -4.66
N GLY A 260 15.07 28.16 -3.91
CA GLY A 260 13.98 27.23 -4.18
C GLY A 260 14.04 25.90 -3.43
N HIS A 261 14.97 25.72 -2.51
CA HIS A 261 14.92 24.65 -1.55
C HIS A 261 13.83 24.89 -0.52
N GLU A 262 13.24 23.83 0.03
CA GLU A 262 12.27 23.94 1.11
C GLU A 262 12.98 23.88 2.45
N ILE A 263 12.76 24.88 3.30
CA ILE A 263 13.08 24.84 4.73
C ILE A 263 11.77 24.56 5.44
N SER A 264 11.68 23.44 6.15
CA SER A 264 10.41 22.98 6.68
C SER A 264 10.51 22.46 8.11
N ASN A 265 9.40 21.99 8.65
CA ASN A 265 9.21 21.84 10.10
C ASN A 265 9.59 20.44 10.58
N HIS A 266 10.49 20.38 11.59
CA HIS A 266 10.87 19.16 12.31
C HIS A 266 10.56 19.25 13.81
N SER A 267 9.46 19.92 14.17
CA SER A 267 9.08 20.40 15.50
C SER A 267 10.03 21.47 16.06
N TRP A 268 9.59 22.14 17.14
CA TRP A 268 10.39 23.16 17.79
C TRP A 268 11.61 22.59 18.51
N SER A 269 11.42 21.54 19.34
CA SER A 269 12.43 21.03 20.27
C SER A 269 12.81 19.55 20.09
N HIS A 270 12.36 18.92 18.99
CA HIS A 270 12.63 17.51 18.66
C HIS A 270 12.12 16.50 19.73
N PRO A 271 10.90 16.64 20.28
CA PRO A 271 10.39 15.71 21.27
C PRO A 271 9.83 14.42 20.68
N ASN A 272 9.58 13.41 21.51
CA ASN A 272 8.73 12.31 21.12
C ASN A 272 7.26 12.76 21.16
N LEU A 273 6.69 13.09 19.99
CA LEU A 273 5.35 13.66 19.86
C LEU A 273 4.25 12.73 20.38
N LYS A 274 4.43 11.41 20.37
CA LYS A 274 3.44 10.47 20.91
C LYS A 274 3.21 10.65 22.42
N HIS A 275 4.19 11.17 23.14
CA HIS A 275 4.12 11.34 24.57
C HIS A 275 3.57 12.71 24.98
N LEU A 276 3.29 13.59 24.03
CA LEU A 276 2.73 14.92 24.26
C LEU A 276 1.21 14.93 24.16
N ASP A 277 0.56 15.83 24.89
CA ASP A 277 -0.85 16.18 24.68
C ASP A 277 -1.04 17.02 23.40
N LYS A 278 -2.29 17.22 22.99
CA LYS A 278 -2.64 17.93 21.76
C LYS A 278 -2.13 19.37 21.74
N GLU A 279 -2.23 20.05 22.86
CA GLU A 279 -1.83 21.45 23.03
C GLU A 279 -0.32 21.59 22.84
N LYS A 280 0.46 20.72 23.45
CA LYS A 280 1.92 20.73 23.30
C LYS A 280 2.37 20.31 21.90
N ILE A 281 1.67 19.39 21.25
CA ILE A 281 1.96 19.06 19.84
C ILE A 281 1.76 20.29 18.97
N ARG A 282 0.63 21.03 19.14
CA ARG A 282 0.40 22.26 18.39
C ARG A 282 1.45 23.32 18.69
N GLU A 283 1.80 23.52 19.95
CA GLU A 283 2.86 24.47 20.34
C GLU A 283 4.19 24.16 19.64
N GLU A 284 4.61 22.90 19.60
CA GLU A 284 5.83 22.44 18.93
C GLU A 284 5.79 22.73 17.41
N ILE A 285 4.61 22.59 16.79
CA ILE A 285 4.43 22.83 15.35
C ILE A 285 4.37 24.32 15.05
N ASP A 286 3.47 25.04 15.71
CA ASP A 286 3.16 26.43 15.40
C ASP A 286 4.33 27.37 15.70
N LYS A 287 5.05 27.10 16.77
CA LYS A 287 6.23 27.85 17.14
C LYS A 287 7.35 27.69 16.12
N ASN A 288 7.55 26.46 15.63
CA ASN A 288 8.55 26.20 14.62
C ASN A 288 8.15 26.71 13.23
N ASP A 289 6.88 26.62 12.85
CA ASP A 289 6.37 27.23 11.63
C ASP A 289 6.56 28.74 11.63
N SER A 290 6.28 29.37 12.77
CA SER A 290 6.40 30.83 12.94
C SER A 290 7.85 31.32 12.80
N ILE A 291 8.81 30.62 13.41
CA ILE A 291 10.22 31.03 13.34
C ILE A 291 10.80 30.82 11.94
N ILE A 292 10.44 29.72 11.28
CA ILE A 292 10.84 29.43 9.89
C ILE A 292 10.28 30.52 8.96
N LEU A 293 8.98 30.82 9.09
CA LEU A 293 8.34 31.88 8.30
C LEU A 293 9.02 33.23 8.54
N PHE A 294 9.31 33.59 9.78
CA PHE A 294 9.97 34.85 10.14
C PHE A 294 11.34 34.99 9.45
N HIS A 295 12.15 33.96 9.47
CA HIS A 295 13.51 34.02 8.91
C HIS A 295 13.57 33.80 7.40
N THR A 296 12.72 32.95 6.84
CA THR A 296 12.78 32.61 5.41
C THR A 296 11.79 33.39 4.54
N GLY A 297 10.75 33.96 5.15
CA GLY A 297 9.64 34.59 4.45
C GLY A 297 8.69 33.60 3.77
N LYS A 298 8.84 32.31 4.01
CA LYS A 298 8.00 31.26 3.43
C LYS A 298 7.46 30.34 4.52
N LYS A 299 6.14 30.02 4.44
CA LYS A 299 5.50 29.09 5.35
C LYS A 299 5.98 27.66 5.03
N PRO A 300 6.37 26.85 6.02
CA PRO A 300 6.64 25.42 5.85
C PRO A 300 5.42 24.67 5.30
N ARG A 301 5.64 23.80 4.33
CA ARG A 301 4.55 23.01 3.71
C ARG A 301 4.55 21.56 4.15
N THR A 302 5.72 21.04 4.51
CA THR A 302 5.88 19.65 4.93
C THR A 302 6.27 19.57 6.40
N PHE A 303 6.08 18.40 7.00
CA PHE A 303 6.46 18.10 8.37
C PHE A 303 7.18 16.76 8.42
N CYS A 304 8.31 16.69 9.12
CA CYS A 304 8.99 15.45 9.42
C CYS A 304 8.86 15.13 10.91
N TYR A 305 8.43 13.90 11.21
CA TYR A 305 8.21 13.48 12.59
C TYR A 305 9.53 13.16 13.29
N PRO A 306 9.91 13.89 14.36
CA PRO A 306 11.11 13.59 15.14
C PRO A 306 11.16 12.13 15.59
N GLY A 307 12.24 11.42 15.24
CA GLY A 307 12.43 10.02 15.62
C GLY A 307 11.30 9.07 15.20
N ASN A 308 10.60 9.34 14.09
CA ASN A 308 9.40 8.60 13.67
C ASN A 308 8.30 8.51 14.74
N SER A 309 8.21 9.50 15.61
CA SER A 309 7.25 9.52 16.72
C SER A 309 5.89 10.08 16.28
N TYR A 310 5.09 9.27 15.62
CA TYR A 310 3.73 9.63 15.21
C TYR A 310 2.72 8.51 15.48
N ASP A 311 1.49 8.89 15.68
CA ASP A 311 0.29 8.07 15.70
C ASP A 311 -0.82 8.85 14.96
N LYS A 312 -2.00 8.28 14.82
CA LYS A 312 -3.11 8.95 14.11
C LYS A 312 -3.44 10.34 14.67
N ARG A 313 -3.39 10.52 15.98
CA ARG A 313 -3.63 11.82 16.64
C ARG A 313 -2.56 12.86 16.26
N VAL A 314 -1.28 12.47 16.26
CA VAL A 314 -0.16 13.33 15.84
C VAL A 314 -0.30 13.69 14.36
N GLU A 315 -0.62 12.70 13.52
CA GLU A 315 -0.82 12.89 12.09
C GLU A 315 -1.95 13.90 11.79
N ASP A 316 -3.10 13.75 12.44
CA ASP A 316 -4.25 14.66 12.28
C ASP A 316 -3.88 16.11 12.63
N ILE A 317 -3.18 16.32 13.75
CA ILE A 317 -2.76 17.65 14.19
C ILE A 317 -1.71 18.25 13.23
N THR A 318 -0.73 17.46 12.80
CA THR A 318 0.34 17.96 11.92
C THR A 318 -0.16 18.25 10.50
N SER A 319 -1.26 17.64 10.09
CA SER A 319 -1.89 17.87 8.78
C SER A 319 -2.78 19.13 8.77
N GLU A 320 -3.20 19.65 9.92
CA GLU A 320 -4.03 20.85 10.01
C GLU A 320 -3.33 22.06 9.34
N GLY A 321 -3.94 22.59 8.28
CA GLY A 321 -3.41 23.76 7.55
C GLY A 321 -2.17 23.52 6.67
N ARG A 322 -1.84 22.26 6.38
CA ARG A 322 -0.81 21.85 5.42
C ARG A 322 -1.47 21.17 4.22
N THR A 323 -1.90 21.93 3.23
CA THR A 323 -2.46 21.49 1.94
C THR A 323 -1.67 22.08 0.78
#